data_8b7c1be002b2c792b9fc82e4f35e33fc
#
_entry.id   8b7c1be002b2c792b9fc82e4f35e33fc
#
_cell.length_a   1.000
_cell.length_b   1.000
_cell.length_c   1.000
_cell.angle_alpha   90.00
_cell.angle_beta   90.00
_cell.angle_gamma   90.00
#
_symmetry.space_group_name_H-M   'P 1'
#
loop_
_entity.id
_entity.type
_entity.pdbx_description
1 polymer ?
#
loop_
_entity_poly.entity_id
_entity_poly.type
_entity_poly.pdbx_seq_one_letter_code
_entity_poly.pdbx_strand_id
1 'polypeptide(L)'
;MPPTQAVVVGAGMLGLTSALYLRKKGYAVTVLARELPEDAASQSFASPWAGANWCSFARNNMAERRWDEYTYKQFQKLAKELPEDLLTFMPFTCYDVKPHDTETYWFSEVCGGIQEEYAPEHPAAAEAPYMYKFRSLTLDAPRYLRWLATQVTCPAGQGPPGKIERVTKLRNLKTAVDLVPRASLVVNATGLGSQDIPEAAETHAYPIRGQTVLVHSPRFRDASVAHCASKISSQGASYVIPRARSGYVILGGTFHKHVSNPLTPDQQVTERILKDAVQLAPDLLPEHVRADDADAWKSLDVVRVNIGIRPAREGGARVALDEQPLEMHGRRVGVIHAYGIGPAGYQASHGIAAEVCEWADRWEAQARQAHL
;
A
#
# COMPACT_ATOMS: atom_id res chain seq x y z
N MET A 1 33.26 -2.84 13.99
CA MET A 1 32.59 -4.17 13.92
C MET A 1 31.84 -4.22 12.58
N PRO A 2 31.74 -5.38 11.93
CA PRO A 2 30.90 -5.49 10.75
C PRO A 2 29.44 -5.17 11.09
N PRO A 3 28.66 -4.62 10.15
CA PRO A 3 27.27 -4.27 10.40
C PRO A 3 26.43 -5.53 10.70
N THR A 4 25.47 -5.39 11.61
CA THR A 4 24.47 -6.42 11.91
C THR A 4 23.69 -6.75 10.63
N GLN A 5 23.49 -8.04 10.33
CA GLN A 5 22.78 -8.48 9.14
C GLN A 5 21.32 -8.77 9.42
N ALA A 6 20.45 -8.29 8.54
CA ALA A 6 19.03 -8.62 8.55
C ALA A 6 18.60 -9.16 7.18
N VAL A 7 17.69 -10.13 7.20
CA VAL A 7 17.03 -10.61 5.98
C VAL A 7 15.55 -10.20 6.00
N VAL A 8 15.05 -9.67 4.88
CA VAL A 8 13.65 -9.35 4.69
C VAL A 8 13.07 -10.29 3.66
N VAL A 9 12.00 -11.01 4.01
CA VAL A 9 11.31 -11.92 3.09
C VAL A 9 10.08 -11.24 2.51
N GLY A 10 10.15 -10.94 1.22
CA GLY A 10 9.14 -10.22 0.45
C GLY A 10 9.60 -8.84 -0.02
N ALA A 11 9.43 -8.55 -1.32
CA ALA A 11 9.78 -7.27 -1.95
C ALA A 11 8.53 -6.43 -2.30
N GLY A 12 7.45 -6.62 -1.56
CA GLY A 12 6.27 -5.74 -1.62
C GLY A 12 6.51 -4.43 -0.87
N MET A 13 5.46 -3.61 -0.80
CA MET A 13 5.54 -2.28 -0.17
C MET A 13 6.09 -2.33 1.25
N LEU A 14 5.57 -3.22 2.12
CA LEU A 14 6.02 -3.33 3.50
C LEU A 14 7.46 -3.85 3.60
N GLY A 15 7.82 -4.86 2.78
CA GLY A 15 9.17 -5.43 2.81
C GLY A 15 10.23 -4.45 2.36
N LEU A 16 10.04 -3.77 1.23
CA LEU A 16 11.01 -2.78 0.73
C LEU A 16 11.15 -1.56 1.64
N THR A 17 10.01 -1.07 2.20
CA THR A 17 10.07 0.06 3.15
C THR A 17 10.78 -0.34 4.44
N SER A 18 10.50 -1.54 5.00
CA SER A 18 11.21 -2.07 6.17
C SER A 18 12.70 -2.26 5.90
N ALA A 19 13.05 -2.80 4.73
CA ALA A 19 14.45 -2.97 4.31
C ALA A 19 15.19 -1.62 4.25
N LEU A 20 14.56 -0.59 3.68
CA LEU A 20 15.12 0.76 3.62
C LEU A 20 15.34 1.36 5.02
N TYR A 21 14.39 1.18 5.94
CA TYR A 21 14.49 1.71 7.30
C TYR A 21 15.55 0.99 8.12
N LEU A 22 15.63 -0.35 8.05
CA LEU A 22 16.69 -1.13 8.68
C LEU A 22 18.08 -0.75 8.14
N ARG A 23 18.17 -0.58 6.80
CA ARG A 23 19.41 -0.08 6.20
C ARG A 23 19.83 1.28 6.77
N LYS A 24 18.90 2.24 6.87
CA LYS A 24 19.17 3.57 7.44
C LYS A 24 19.61 3.50 8.91
N LYS A 25 19.22 2.45 9.63
CA LYS A 25 19.69 2.14 10.98
C LYS A 25 21.08 1.49 11.01
N GLY A 26 21.68 1.18 9.87
CA GLY A 26 23.01 0.60 9.77
C GLY A 26 23.06 -0.91 9.60
N TYR A 27 21.91 -1.59 9.41
CA TYR A 27 21.90 -3.01 9.08
C TYR A 27 22.39 -3.26 7.65
N ALA A 28 23.17 -4.34 7.46
CA ALA A 28 23.38 -4.92 6.14
C ALA A 28 22.16 -5.77 5.78
N VAL A 29 21.30 -5.26 4.89
CA VAL A 29 20.02 -5.87 4.58
C VAL A 29 20.09 -6.68 3.29
N THR A 30 19.54 -7.91 3.32
CA THR A 30 19.25 -8.70 2.11
C THR A 30 17.75 -8.94 2.02
N VAL A 31 17.13 -8.51 0.91
CA VAL A 31 15.72 -8.80 0.60
C VAL A 31 15.68 -10.05 -0.27
N LEU A 32 14.93 -11.06 0.17
CA LEU A 32 14.68 -12.29 -0.58
C LEU A 32 13.21 -12.34 -1.00
N ALA A 33 12.93 -12.44 -2.29
CA ALA A 33 11.55 -12.45 -2.75
C ALA A 33 11.38 -13.27 -4.04
N ARG A 34 10.16 -13.78 -4.22
CA ARG A 34 9.75 -14.49 -5.44
C ARG A 34 9.45 -13.46 -6.55
N GLU A 35 8.62 -12.47 -6.24
CA GLU A 35 8.32 -11.34 -7.12
C GLU A 35 9.13 -10.12 -6.69
N LEU A 36 9.70 -9.43 -7.67
CA LEU A 36 10.45 -8.19 -7.51
C LEU A 36 9.69 -7.02 -8.19
N PRO A 37 10.06 -5.75 -7.98
CA PRO A 37 9.36 -4.60 -8.54
C PRO A 37 9.19 -4.58 -10.08
N GLU A 38 10.01 -5.31 -10.81
CA GLU A 38 9.88 -5.51 -12.26
C GLU A 38 8.71 -6.45 -12.64
N ASP A 39 8.27 -7.31 -11.73
CA ASP A 39 7.15 -8.24 -11.95
C ASP A 39 5.78 -7.56 -11.70
N ALA A 40 5.66 -6.28 -12.04
CA ALA A 40 4.46 -5.48 -11.75
C ALA A 40 3.16 -6.02 -12.40
N ALA A 41 3.25 -6.96 -13.34
CA ALA A 41 2.11 -7.63 -13.94
C ALA A 41 1.73 -8.96 -13.27
N SER A 42 2.52 -9.43 -12.29
CA SER A 42 2.23 -10.67 -11.57
C SER A 42 0.99 -10.54 -10.68
N GLN A 43 -0.01 -11.40 -10.87
CA GLN A 43 -1.23 -11.41 -10.06
C GLN A 43 -1.00 -11.87 -8.62
N SER A 44 0.10 -12.59 -8.36
CA SER A 44 0.50 -12.98 -7.01
C SER A 44 1.27 -11.90 -6.25
N PHE A 45 1.58 -10.77 -6.89
CA PHE A 45 2.27 -9.63 -6.32
C PHE A 45 1.28 -8.47 -6.08
N ALA A 46 0.77 -8.32 -4.86
CA ALA A 46 -0.31 -7.38 -4.55
C ALA A 46 0.06 -5.90 -4.74
N SER A 47 1.29 -5.50 -4.37
CA SER A 47 1.68 -4.09 -4.25
C SER A 47 1.56 -3.27 -5.55
N PRO A 48 1.92 -3.76 -6.75
CA PRO A 48 1.82 -2.97 -7.98
C PRO A 48 0.37 -2.63 -8.42
N TRP A 49 -0.61 -3.40 -7.91
CA TRP A 49 -2.02 -3.22 -8.29
C TRP A 49 -2.74 -2.11 -7.52
N ALA A 50 -2.10 -1.52 -6.51
CA ALA A 50 -2.63 -0.38 -5.77
C ALA A 50 -2.80 0.85 -6.66
N GLY A 51 -3.65 1.79 -6.26
CA GLY A 51 -3.83 3.07 -6.92
C GLY A 51 -2.53 3.86 -7.11
N ALA A 52 -1.86 4.35 -6.06
CA ALA A 52 -2.19 4.31 -4.66
C ALA A 52 -2.41 5.75 -4.13
N ASN A 53 -3.23 5.86 -3.13
CA ASN A 53 -3.44 7.14 -2.43
C ASN A 53 -3.32 6.93 -0.92
N TRP A 54 -3.25 8.04 -0.18
CA TRP A 54 -3.39 8.04 1.27
C TRP A 54 -4.81 8.47 1.65
N CYS A 55 -5.52 7.61 2.37
CA CYS A 55 -6.80 7.90 3.00
C CYS A 55 -6.99 6.87 4.10
N SER A 56 -7.02 7.30 5.36
CA SER A 56 -6.99 6.37 6.47
C SER A 56 -8.27 5.54 6.62
N PHE A 57 -8.11 4.26 6.87
CA PHE A 57 -9.17 3.32 7.25
C PHE A 57 -9.07 2.89 8.72
N ALA A 58 -8.17 3.50 9.49
CA ALA A 58 -7.79 3.04 10.82
C ALA A 58 -8.90 3.14 11.88
N ARG A 59 -9.91 3.98 11.68
CA ARG A 59 -10.99 4.21 12.65
C ARG A 59 -10.45 4.25 14.09
N ASN A 60 -10.89 3.35 14.97
CA ASN A 60 -10.46 3.26 16.37
C ASN A 60 -9.18 2.44 16.61
N ASN A 61 -8.54 1.94 15.56
CA ASN A 61 -7.28 1.22 15.71
C ASN A 61 -6.11 2.20 15.89
N MET A 62 -5.67 2.39 17.13
CA MET A 62 -4.63 3.35 17.49
C MET A 62 -3.26 3.03 16.87
N ALA A 63 -2.93 1.76 16.64
CA ALA A 63 -1.69 1.38 15.97
C ALA A 63 -1.73 1.80 14.50
N GLU A 64 -2.83 1.51 13.80
CA GLU A 64 -3.01 1.91 12.41
C GLU A 64 -3.05 3.44 12.25
N ARG A 65 -3.69 4.18 13.18
CA ARG A 65 -3.65 5.66 13.20
C ARG A 65 -2.21 6.18 13.27
N ARG A 66 -1.39 5.64 14.17
CA ARG A 66 0.04 6.04 14.28
C ARG A 66 0.81 5.77 13.00
N TRP A 67 0.60 4.59 12.37
CA TRP A 67 1.28 4.24 11.13
C TRP A 67 0.87 5.16 9.98
N ASP A 68 -0.43 5.44 9.86
CA ASP A 68 -0.99 6.30 8.82
C ASP A 68 -0.48 7.74 8.96
N GLU A 69 -0.54 8.31 10.17
CA GLU A 69 -0.03 9.66 10.44
C GLU A 69 1.48 9.77 10.18
N TYR A 70 2.27 8.80 10.68
CA TYR A 70 3.71 8.78 10.45
C TYR A 70 4.02 8.72 8.95
N THR A 71 3.31 7.86 8.22
CA THR A 71 3.48 7.70 6.78
C THR A 71 3.12 8.96 6.00
N TYR A 72 2.01 9.63 6.36
CA TYR A 72 1.63 10.91 5.75
C TYR A 72 2.75 11.96 5.89
N LYS A 73 3.29 12.11 7.09
CA LYS A 73 4.41 13.03 7.36
C LYS A 73 5.68 12.66 6.59
N GLN A 74 5.97 11.38 6.39
CA GLN A 74 7.10 10.95 5.56
C GLN A 74 6.85 11.26 4.08
N PHE A 75 5.67 11.04 3.57
CA PHE A 75 5.32 11.40 2.21
C PHE A 75 5.35 12.91 1.97
N GLN A 76 5.01 13.75 2.98
CA GLN A 76 5.20 15.20 2.88
C GLN A 76 6.67 15.61 2.67
N LYS A 77 7.62 14.87 3.27
CA LYS A 77 9.05 15.09 3.04
C LYS A 77 9.45 14.61 1.66
N LEU A 78 9.07 13.39 1.29
CA LEU A 78 9.41 12.79 0.01
C LEU A 78 8.82 13.56 -1.18
N ALA A 79 7.66 14.18 -1.05
CA ALA A 79 7.07 15.00 -2.11
C ALA A 79 7.89 16.26 -2.47
N LYS A 80 8.84 16.66 -1.62
CA LYS A 80 9.78 17.75 -1.90
C LYS A 80 11.01 17.29 -2.69
N GLU A 81 11.24 15.99 -2.74
CA GLU A 81 12.44 15.37 -3.31
C GLU A 81 12.14 14.56 -4.57
N LEU A 82 10.92 14.02 -4.66
CA LEU A 82 10.50 13.14 -5.74
C LEU A 82 9.77 13.91 -6.85
N PRO A 83 9.85 13.44 -8.10
CA PRO A 83 9.09 14.00 -9.20
C PRO A 83 7.57 13.93 -8.95
N GLU A 84 6.84 14.97 -9.36
CA GLU A 84 5.38 15.06 -9.18
C GLU A 84 4.59 13.98 -9.94
N ASP A 85 5.18 13.37 -10.96
CA ASP A 85 4.61 12.24 -11.68
C ASP A 85 4.87 10.88 -10.99
N LEU A 86 5.65 10.89 -9.90
CA LEU A 86 5.89 9.73 -9.05
C LEU A 86 5.11 9.80 -7.74
N LEU A 87 5.12 10.96 -7.06
CA LEU A 87 4.41 11.24 -5.82
C LEU A 87 3.97 12.70 -5.79
N THR A 88 2.70 12.96 -5.55
CA THR A 88 2.19 14.33 -5.46
C THR A 88 1.02 14.44 -4.50
N PHE A 89 0.86 15.64 -3.92
CA PHE A 89 -0.30 16.01 -3.13
C PHE A 89 -1.37 16.65 -4.03
N MET A 90 -2.61 16.23 -3.84
CA MET A 90 -3.75 16.75 -4.60
C MET A 90 -5.03 16.79 -3.77
N PRO A 91 -6.07 17.54 -4.24
CA PRO A 91 -7.39 17.49 -3.62
C PRO A 91 -7.97 16.08 -3.62
N PHE A 92 -8.65 15.73 -2.55
CA PHE A 92 -9.45 14.52 -2.44
C PHE A 92 -10.88 14.90 -2.05
N THR A 93 -11.84 14.38 -2.79
CA THR A 93 -13.26 14.52 -2.49
C THR A 93 -13.86 13.15 -2.20
N CYS A 94 -14.43 12.98 -1.02
CA CYS A 94 -15.15 11.76 -0.64
C CYS A 94 -16.64 12.08 -0.51
N TYR A 95 -17.49 11.31 -1.18
CA TYR A 95 -18.95 11.34 -1.01
C TYR A 95 -19.36 10.19 -0.10
N ASP A 96 -20.13 10.48 0.95
CA ASP A 96 -20.55 9.51 1.96
C ASP A 96 -22.07 9.58 2.19
N VAL A 97 -22.65 8.48 2.59
CA VAL A 97 -24.06 8.36 2.98
C VAL A 97 -24.33 8.94 4.39
N LYS A 98 -23.27 9.17 5.17
CA LYS A 98 -23.33 9.61 6.56
C LYS A 98 -22.68 10.99 6.74
N PRO A 99 -23.19 11.81 7.68
CA PRO A 99 -22.51 13.02 8.11
C PRO A 99 -21.16 12.69 8.78
N HIS A 100 -20.35 13.75 8.94
CA HIS A 100 -19.04 13.67 9.57
C HIS A 100 -19.10 12.95 10.92
N ASP A 101 -18.16 12.05 11.09
CA ASP A 101 -17.91 11.32 12.33
C ASP A 101 -16.40 11.36 12.60
N THR A 102 -16.06 11.78 13.82
CA THR A 102 -14.66 11.97 14.24
C THR A 102 -13.88 10.66 14.33
N GLU A 103 -14.55 9.53 14.37
CA GLU A 103 -13.91 8.21 14.34
C GLU A 103 -13.43 7.87 12.92
N THR A 104 -14.28 8.08 11.92
CA THR A 104 -13.98 7.82 10.51
C THR A 104 -12.95 8.83 9.97
N TYR A 105 -13.11 10.11 10.29
CA TYR A 105 -12.28 11.19 9.79
C TYR A 105 -11.29 11.74 10.84
N TRP A 106 -10.82 10.89 11.75
CA TRP A 106 -9.86 11.20 12.81
C TRP A 106 -8.61 11.93 12.30
N PHE A 107 -8.27 11.75 11.03
CA PHE A 107 -7.08 12.29 10.38
C PHE A 107 -7.22 13.76 9.91
N SER A 108 -8.31 14.43 10.26
CA SER A 108 -8.55 15.82 9.84
C SER A 108 -7.35 16.73 10.14
N GLU A 109 -6.80 16.68 11.35
CA GLU A 109 -5.63 17.48 11.71
C GLU A 109 -4.36 17.05 10.95
N VAL A 110 -4.23 15.77 10.65
CA VAL A 110 -3.07 15.21 9.92
C VAL A 110 -2.99 15.80 8.51
N CYS A 111 -4.14 15.95 7.82
CA CYS A 111 -4.19 16.46 6.45
C CYS A 111 -4.42 17.98 6.35
N GLY A 112 -4.43 18.70 7.48
CA GLY A 112 -4.57 20.15 7.50
C GLY A 112 -6.03 20.64 7.49
N GLY A 113 -6.96 19.80 7.88
CA GLY A 113 -8.39 20.07 7.94
C GLY A 113 -9.20 19.33 6.87
N ILE A 114 -10.44 19.03 7.24
CA ILE A 114 -11.45 18.46 6.32
C ILE A 114 -12.60 19.46 6.24
N GLN A 115 -12.97 19.82 5.03
CA GLN A 115 -14.14 20.63 4.75
C GLN A 115 -15.33 19.71 4.47
N GLU A 116 -16.41 19.91 5.21
CA GLU A 116 -17.67 19.19 5.01
C GLU A 116 -18.65 20.08 4.25
N GLU A 117 -19.36 19.50 3.30
CA GLU A 117 -20.39 20.16 2.51
C GLU A 117 -21.56 19.19 2.28
N TYR A 118 -22.78 19.68 2.39
CA TYR A 118 -23.98 18.95 1.98
C TYR A 118 -24.34 19.36 0.55
N ALA A 119 -24.13 18.46 -0.42
CA ALA A 119 -24.25 18.73 -1.85
C ALA A 119 -25.16 17.70 -2.56
N PRO A 120 -26.47 17.64 -2.22
CA PRO A 120 -27.37 16.61 -2.74
C PRO A 120 -27.59 16.70 -4.26
N GLU A 121 -27.38 17.88 -4.84
CA GLU A 121 -27.55 18.13 -6.29
C GLU A 121 -26.35 17.66 -7.13
N HIS A 122 -25.23 17.30 -6.52
CA HIS A 122 -24.07 16.84 -7.26
C HIS A 122 -24.34 15.44 -7.87
N PRO A 123 -24.01 15.17 -9.14
CA PRO A 123 -24.29 13.88 -9.79
C PRO A 123 -23.71 12.67 -9.06
N ALA A 124 -22.52 12.82 -8.44
CA ALA A 124 -21.94 11.78 -7.63
C ALA A 124 -22.62 11.60 -6.27
N ALA A 125 -23.41 12.58 -5.81
CA ALA A 125 -24.07 12.58 -4.51
C ALA A 125 -25.37 11.74 -4.47
N ALA A 126 -25.81 11.20 -5.59
CA ALA A 126 -26.91 10.21 -5.57
C ALA A 126 -26.57 9.12 -4.54
N GLU A 127 -27.38 8.97 -3.48
CA GLU A 127 -27.19 8.09 -2.33
C GLU A 127 -26.08 8.50 -1.32
N ALA A 128 -25.25 9.52 -1.59
CA ALA A 128 -24.13 9.93 -0.75
C ALA A 128 -24.01 11.48 -0.67
N PRO A 129 -24.95 12.17 -0.01
CA PRO A 129 -25.10 13.62 -0.08
C PRO A 129 -24.05 14.40 0.72
N TYR A 130 -23.29 13.74 1.59
CA TYR A 130 -22.24 14.40 2.37
C TYR A 130 -20.93 14.35 1.60
N MET A 131 -20.31 15.51 1.43
CA MET A 131 -19.07 15.65 0.70
C MET A 131 -17.95 16.14 1.62
N TYR A 132 -16.85 15.41 1.64
CA TYR A 132 -15.66 15.71 2.44
C TYR A 132 -14.50 16.04 1.52
N LYS A 133 -13.95 17.24 1.66
CA LYS A 133 -12.80 17.72 0.89
C LYS A 133 -11.59 17.86 1.80
N PHE A 134 -10.48 17.27 1.40
CA PHE A 134 -9.21 17.38 2.11
C PHE A 134 -8.04 17.25 1.15
N ARG A 135 -6.84 17.50 1.64
CA ARG A 135 -5.62 17.31 0.88
C ARG A 135 -5.03 15.95 1.15
N SER A 136 -4.93 15.12 0.12
CA SER A 136 -4.30 13.81 0.18
C SER A 136 -3.13 13.74 -0.79
N LEU A 137 -2.51 12.56 -0.88
CA LEU A 137 -1.44 12.29 -1.82
C LEU A 137 -1.75 11.05 -2.64
N THR A 138 -1.16 11.03 -3.84
CA THR A 138 -1.13 9.86 -4.69
C THR A 138 0.28 9.56 -5.15
N LEU A 139 0.51 8.32 -5.55
CA LEU A 139 1.78 7.89 -6.11
C LEU A 139 1.57 6.84 -7.22
N ASP A 140 2.54 6.77 -8.14
CA ASP A 140 2.59 5.69 -9.12
C ASP A 140 3.17 4.43 -8.44
N ALA A 141 2.28 3.52 -8.05
CA ALA A 141 2.65 2.36 -7.23
C ALA A 141 3.76 1.49 -7.83
N PRO A 142 3.72 1.06 -9.12
CA PRO A 142 4.82 0.31 -9.72
C PRO A 142 6.15 1.07 -9.78
N ARG A 143 6.11 2.36 -10.09
CA ARG A 143 7.34 3.19 -10.13
C ARG A 143 7.90 3.43 -8.75
N TYR A 144 7.04 3.64 -7.76
CA TYR A 144 7.46 3.85 -6.37
C TYR A 144 8.13 2.60 -5.77
N LEU A 145 7.64 1.40 -6.09
CA LEU A 145 8.30 0.15 -5.68
C LEU A 145 9.72 0.03 -6.27
N ARG A 146 9.89 0.37 -7.55
CA ARG A 146 11.22 0.40 -8.18
C ARG A 146 12.14 1.43 -7.54
N TRP A 147 11.59 2.61 -7.24
CA TRP A 147 12.33 3.64 -6.51
C TRP A 147 12.77 3.14 -5.12
N LEU A 148 11.89 2.49 -4.34
CA LEU A 148 12.25 1.90 -3.04
C LEU A 148 13.36 0.86 -3.19
N ALA A 149 13.28 -0.03 -4.17
CA ALA A 149 14.32 -1.02 -4.44
C ALA A 149 15.67 -0.35 -4.73
N THR A 150 15.67 0.71 -5.55
CA THR A 150 16.87 1.53 -5.79
C THR A 150 17.39 2.16 -4.49
N GLN A 151 16.52 2.67 -3.63
CA GLN A 151 16.94 3.23 -2.35
C GLN A 151 17.54 2.17 -1.41
N VAL A 152 17.06 0.94 -1.45
CA VAL A 152 17.63 -0.17 -0.66
C VAL A 152 19.04 -0.52 -1.14
N THR A 153 19.28 -0.51 -2.46
CA THR A 153 20.55 -0.98 -3.05
C THR A 153 21.57 0.13 -3.31
N CYS A 154 21.18 1.41 -3.30
CA CYS A 154 22.02 2.54 -3.66
C CYS A 154 23.27 2.67 -2.77
N PRO A 155 24.49 2.68 -3.31
CA PRO A 155 25.71 2.84 -2.51
C PRO A 155 25.80 4.18 -1.75
N ALA A 156 25.23 5.25 -2.32
CA ALA A 156 25.28 6.61 -1.76
C ALA A 156 24.26 6.88 -0.63
N GLY A 157 23.38 5.92 -0.30
CA GLY A 157 22.37 6.10 0.75
C GLY A 157 22.93 5.95 2.16
N GLN A 158 22.11 6.29 3.15
CA GLN A 158 22.46 6.04 4.56
C GLN A 158 22.56 4.54 4.84
N GLY A 159 23.60 4.14 5.58
CA GLY A 159 23.89 2.75 5.93
C GLY A 159 24.51 1.93 4.76
N PRO A 160 24.90 0.70 5.02
CA PRO A 160 25.51 -0.16 4.00
C PRO A 160 24.50 -0.45 2.87
N PRO A 161 24.94 -0.53 1.60
CA PRO A 161 24.05 -0.88 0.50
C PRO A 161 23.44 -2.27 0.72
N GLY A 162 22.12 -2.36 0.58
CA GLY A 162 21.40 -3.63 0.67
C GLY A 162 21.51 -4.45 -0.60
N LYS A 163 21.02 -5.68 -0.52
CA LYS A 163 20.86 -6.59 -1.66
C LYS A 163 19.40 -6.95 -1.84
N ILE A 164 19.00 -7.18 -3.09
CA ILE A 164 17.68 -7.72 -3.43
C ILE A 164 17.92 -8.92 -4.33
N GLU A 165 17.47 -10.08 -3.91
CA GLU A 165 17.72 -11.34 -4.58
C GLU A 165 16.42 -12.07 -4.86
N ARG A 166 16.28 -12.54 -6.11
CA ARG A 166 15.15 -13.38 -6.49
C ARG A 166 15.38 -14.81 -6.01
N VAL A 167 14.37 -15.33 -5.31
CA VAL A 167 14.36 -16.71 -4.84
C VAL A 167 13.07 -17.41 -5.27
N THR A 168 13.06 -18.71 -5.26
CA THR A 168 11.82 -19.49 -5.31
C THR A 168 10.98 -19.22 -4.06
N LYS A 169 9.68 -19.54 -4.09
CA LYS A 169 8.82 -19.40 -2.91
C LYS A 169 9.43 -20.10 -1.71
N LEU A 170 9.83 -19.34 -0.70
CA LEU A 170 10.33 -19.88 0.56
C LEU A 170 9.16 -20.56 1.30
N ARG A 171 9.41 -21.74 1.83
CA ARG A 171 8.44 -22.53 2.59
C ARG A 171 8.57 -22.38 4.10
N ASN A 172 9.63 -21.73 4.57
CA ASN A 172 9.90 -21.43 5.97
C ASN A 172 10.92 -20.30 6.07
N LEU A 173 11.00 -19.65 7.24
CA LEU A 173 11.95 -18.56 7.48
C LEU A 173 13.39 -19.07 7.72
N LYS A 174 13.56 -20.31 8.14
CA LYS A 174 14.88 -20.93 8.33
C LYS A 174 15.68 -20.93 7.03
N THR A 175 15.02 -21.24 5.91
CA THR A 175 15.66 -21.17 4.58
C THR A 175 16.19 -19.76 4.27
N ALA A 176 15.52 -18.70 4.71
CA ALA A 176 16.02 -17.34 4.52
C ALA A 176 17.31 -17.10 5.33
N VAL A 177 17.41 -17.68 6.53
CA VAL A 177 18.64 -17.63 7.35
C VAL A 177 19.76 -18.46 6.72
N ASP A 178 19.45 -19.62 6.12
CA ASP A 178 20.45 -20.42 5.42
C ASP A 178 21.06 -19.69 4.22
N LEU A 179 20.24 -18.91 3.48
CA LEU A 179 20.70 -18.07 2.38
C LEU A 179 21.48 -16.83 2.84
N VAL A 180 21.24 -16.35 4.07
CA VAL A 180 21.95 -15.23 4.69
C VAL A 180 22.49 -15.66 6.06
N PRO A 181 23.54 -16.51 6.14
CA PRO A 181 23.91 -17.22 7.35
C PRO A 181 24.32 -16.34 8.55
N ARG A 182 24.63 -15.06 8.33
CA ARG A 182 24.98 -14.10 9.38
C ARG A 182 23.80 -13.23 9.83
N ALA A 183 22.61 -13.40 9.26
CA ALA A 183 21.45 -12.61 9.66
C ALA A 183 21.09 -12.91 11.13
N SER A 184 21.02 -11.91 11.98
CA SER A 184 20.53 -12.00 13.36
C SER A 184 19.04 -11.69 13.47
N LEU A 185 18.44 -11.24 12.38
CA LEU A 185 17.06 -10.81 12.30
C LEU A 185 16.44 -11.19 10.96
N VAL A 186 15.21 -11.73 11.00
CA VAL A 186 14.34 -11.97 9.84
C VAL A 186 13.10 -11.08 9.94
N VAL A 187 12.77 -10.36 8.87
CA VAL A 187 11.48 -9.66 8.74
C VAL A 187 10.61 -10.44 7.76
N ASN A 188 9.50 -10.96 8.25
CA ASN A 188 8.49 -11.65 7.44
C ASN A 188 7.49 -10.62 6.90
N ALA A 189 7.65 -10.24 5.62
CA ALA A 189 6.77 -9.33 4.88
C ALA A 189 6.10 -10.04 3.67
N THR A 190 5.76 -11.31 3.83
CA THR A 190 5.30 -12.20 2.74
C THR A 190 3.83 -12.02 2.35
N GLY A 191 3.09 -11.10 3.00
CA GLY A 191 1.66 -10.86 2.73
C GLY A 191 0.83 -12.13 2.96
N LEU A 192 0.06 -12.59 1.96
CA LEU A 192 -0.69 -13.86 2.05
C LEU A 192 0.23 -15.09 2.13
N GLY A 193 1.47 -14.98 1.68
CA GLY A 193 2.45 -16.06 1.81
C GLY A 193 2.77 -16.44 3.26
N SER A 194 2.41 -15.59 4.23
CA SER A 194 2.55 -15.88 5.66
C SER A 194 1.78 -17.13 6.11
N GLN A 195 0.69 -17.47 5.42
CA GLN A 195 -0.10 -18.68 5.69
C GLN A 195 0.68 -19.98 5.39
N ASP A 196 1.67 -19.91 4.50
CA ASP A 196 2.50 -21.04 4.11
C ASP A 196 3.82 -21.12 4.91
N ILE A 197 4.05 -20.20 5.84
CA ILE A 197 5.25 -20.11 6.67
C ILE A 197 4.95 -20.69 8.05
N PRO A 198 5.48 -21.89 8.39
CA PRO A 198 5.16 -22.55 9.66
C PRO A 198 5.52 -21.71 10.90
N GLU A 199 6.64 -20.98 10.85
CA GLU A 199 7.09 -20.11 11.93
C GLU A 199 6.16 -18.92 12.15
N ALA A 200 5.36 -18.53 11.16
CA ALA A 200 4.35 -17.49 11.34
C ALA A 200 3.11 -18.00 12.09
N ALA A 201 2.82 -19.28 12.04
CA ALA A 201 1.60 -19.91 12.59
C ALA A 201 0.33 -19.12 12.23
N GLU A 202 0.26 -18.61 10.98
CA GLU A 202 -0.74 -17.63 10.56
C GLU A 202 -2.03 -18.30 10.08
N THR A 203 -3.12 -18.10 10.82
CA THR A 203 -4.44 -18.66 10.54
C THR A 203 -5.51 -17.59 10.27
N HIS A 204 -5.20 -16.31 10.48
CA HIS A 204 -6.15 -15.20 10.38
C HIS A 204 -5.98 -14.38 9.08
N ALA A 205 -4.91 -14.62 8.32
CA ALA A 205 -4.73 -13.94 7.04
C ALA A 205 -5.77 -14.42 6.03
N TYR A 206 -6.29 -13.50 5.22
CA TYR A 206 -7.26 -13.82 4.18
C TYR A 206 -7.13 -12.90 2.97
N PRO A 207 -7.52 -13.37 1.77
CA PRO A 207 -7.49 -12.58 0.55
C PRO A 207 -8.69 -11.63 0.48
N ILE A 208 -8.44 -10.41 -0.06
CA ILE A 208 -9.52 -9.55 -0.54
C ILE A 208 -9.31 -9.34 -2.04
N ARG A 209 -10.17 -9.97 -2.85
CA ARG A 209 -10.14 -9.80 -4.30
C ARG A 209 -10.70 -8.44 -4.68
N GLY A 210 -9.95 -7.69 -5.46
CA GLY A 210 -10.36 -6.40 -5.99
C GLY A 210 -10.19 -6.32 -7.49
N GLN A 211 -11.23 -5.84 -8.18
CA GLN A 211 -11.17 -5.47 -9.58
C GLN A 211 -11.09 -3.95 -9.70
N THR A 212 -10.18 -3.48 -10.57
CA THR A 212 -9.99 -2.07 -10.90
C THR A 212 -9.74 -1.92 -12.40
N VAL A 213 -9.88 -0.70 -12.91
CA VAL A 213 -9.58 -0.37 -14.30
C VAL A 213 -8.49 0.69 -14.32
N LEU A 214 -7.45 0.49 -15.10
CA LEU A 214 -6.44 1.49 -15.40
C LEU A 214 -6.82 2.19 -16.70
N VAL A 215 -6.99 3.50 -16.64
CA VAL A 215 -7.22 4.35 -17.82
C VAL A 215 -6.06 5.32 -18.00
N HIS A 216 -5.89 5.81 -19.22
CA HIS A 216 -4.99 6.91 -19.54
C HIS A 216 -5.84 8.16 -19.81
N SER A 217 -5.67 9.20 -19.00
CA SER A 217 -6.28 10.51 -19.17
C SER A 217 -5.18 11.58 -19.07
N PRO A 218 -4.68 12.08 -20.20
CA PRO A 218 -3.60 13.09 -20.23
C PRO A 218 -3.95 14.37 -19.46
N ARG A 219 -5.22 14.73 -19.35
CA ARG A 219 -5.71 15.90 -18.59
C ARG A 219 -5.34 15.80 -17.11
N PHE A 220 -5.23 14.59 -16.55
CA PHE A 220 -4.83 14.37 -15.15
C PHE A 220 -3.32 14.59 -14.88
N ARG A 221 -2.56 15.04 -15.87
CA ARG A 221 -1.21 15.62 -15.66
C ARG A 221 -1.28 17.06 -15.17
N ASP A 222 -2.37 17.77 -15.49
CA ASP A 222 -2.58 19.14 -15.06
C ASP A 222 -3.01 19.21 -13.59
N ALA A 223 -2.32 20.05 -12.82
CA ALA A 223 -2.60 20.25 -11.40
C ALA A 223 -3.99 20.83 -11.13
N SER A 224 -4.54 21.60 -12.07
CA SER A 224 -5.86 22.21 -11.96
C SER A 224 -7.00 21.22 -12.19
N VAL A 225 -6.70 20.07 -12.81
CA VAL A 225 -7.66 19.02 -13.15
C VAL A 225 -7.53 17.81 -12.25
N ALA A 226 -6.29 17.41 -11.95
CA ALA A 226 -6.02 16.16 -11.21
C ALA A 226 -6.52 16.22 -9.77
N HIS A 227 -7.41 15.30 -9.43
CA HIS A 227 -7.94 15.12 -8.07
C HIS A 227 -8.25 13.65 -7.82
N CYS A 228 -8.27 13.25 -6.55
CA CYS A 228 -8.85 11.99 -6.11
C CYS A 228 -10.34 12.19 -5.84
N ALA A 229 -11.13 11.17 -6.15
CA ALA A 229 -12.53 11.13 -5.74
C ALA A 229 -12.91 9.73 -5.26
N SER A 230 -13.82 9.64 -4.30
CA SER A 230 -14.44 8.39 -3.89
C SER A 230 -15.89 8.59 -3.50
N LYS A 231 -16.68 7.53 -3.63
CA LYS A 231 -18.06 7.45 -3.14
C LYS A 231 -18.22 6.16 -2.34
N ILE A 232 -18.76 6.28 -1.14
CA ILE A 232 -19.18 5.17 -0.31
C ILE A 232 -20.71 5.10 -0.38
N SER A 233 -21.25 3.98 -0.85
CA SER A 233 -22.68 3.75 -1.00
C SER A 233 -23.07 2.38 -0.46
N SER A 234 -24.37 2.08 -0.47
CA SER A 234 -24.90 0.76 -0.12
C SER A 234 -24.38 -0.38 -1.04
N GLN A 235 -23.96 -0.03 -2.27
CA GLN A 235 -23.43 -0.97 -3.26
C GLN A 235 -21.91 -1.16 -3.18
N GLY A 236 -21.23 -0.46 -2.26
CA GLY A 236 -19.78 -0.53 -2.07
C GLY A 236 -19.09 0.82 -2.28
N ALA A 237 -17.80 0.75 -2.55
CA ALA A 237 -16.97 1.93 -2.78
C ALA A 237 -16.58 2.05 -4.25
N SER A 238 -16.79 3.25 -4.83
CA SER A 238 -16.25 3.65 -6.12
C SER A 238 -15.17 4.70 -5.91
N TYR A 239 -14.12 4.71 -6.72
CA TYR A 239 -13.02 5.65 -6.56
C TYR A 239 -12.26 5.95 -7.85
N VAL A 240 -11.70 7.15 -7.90
CA VAL A 240 -10.80 7.65 -8.94
C VAL A 240 -9.50 8.04 -8.26
N ILE A 241 -8.41 7.36 -8.58
CA ILE A 241 -7.09 7.57 -7.97
C ILE A 241 -6.06 7.81 -9.08
N PRO A 242 -5.67 9.05 -9.36
CA PRO A 242 -4.57 9.33 -10.27
C PRO A 242 -3.26 8.69 -9.77
N ARG A 243 -2.48 8.11 -10.65
CA ARG A 243 -1.10 7.69 -10.36
C ARG A 243 -0.18 8.89 -10.39
N ALA A 244 -0.21 9.68 -9.32
CA ALA A 244 0.41 11.00 -9.28
C ALA A 244 0.00 11.82 -10.53
N ARG A 245 0.91 12.55 -11.16
CA ARG A 245 0.65 13.28 -12.42
C ARG A 245 1.17 12.56 -13.66
N SER A 246 1.15 11.24 -13.64
CA SER A 246 1.61 10.45 -14.80
C SER A 246 0.64 10.47 -16.00
N GLY A 247 -0.62 10.86 -15.77
CA GLY A 247 -1.71 10.73 -16.72
C GLY A 247 -2.41 9.37 -16.69
N TYR A 248 -1.94 8.44 -15.87
CA TYR A 248 -2.63 7.19 -15.61
C TYR A 248 -3.50 7.30 -14.37
N VAL A 249 -4.70 6.72 -14.42
CA VAL A 249 -5.69 6.80 -13.33
C VAL A 249 -6.24 5.40 -13.04
N ILE A 250 -6.26 5.02 -11.78
CA ILE A 250 -6.93 3.82 -11.30
C ILE A 250 -8.37 4.14 -10.95
N LEU A 251 -9.28 3.42 -11.57
CA LEU A 251 -10.70 3.46 -11.30
C LEU A 251 -11.12 2.20 -10.57
N GLY A 252 -11.92 2.31 -9.52
CA GLY A 252 -12.31 1.15 -8.74
C GLY A 252 -13.66 1.28 -8.05
N GLY A 253 -14.13 0.32 -7.38
CA GLY A 253 -13.60 -1.03 -7.45
C GLY A 253 -14.42 -2.03 -6.63
N THR A 254 -13.83 -3.18 -6.39
CA THR A 254 -14.48 -4.24 -5.59
C THR A 254 -13.64 -4.65 -4.39
N PHE A 255 -14.32 -5.19 -3.35
CA PHE A 255 -13.72 -5.67 -2.10
C PHE A 255 -14.38 -6.98 -1.69
N HIS A 256 -14.02 -8.09 -2.37
CA HIS A 256 -14.58 -9.40 -2.06
C HIS A 256 -13.68 -10.10 -1.03
N LYS A 257 -14.07 -10.03 0.24
CA LYS A 257 -13.36 -10.67 1.35
C LYS A 257 -13.42 -12.20 1.21
N HIS A 258 -12.33 -12.87 1.60
CA HIS A 258 -12.17 -14.33 1.54
C HIS A 258 -12.27 -14.92 0.13
N VAL A 259 -12.13 -14.08 -0.90
CA VAL A 259 -12.17 -14.49 -2.31
C VAL A 259 -10.81 -14.24 -2.95
N SER A 260 -10.24 -15.28 -3.57
CA SER A 260 -9.00 -15.19 -4.34
C SER A 260 -9.19 -15.50 -5.84
N ASN A 261 -10.28 -16.11 -6.22
CA ASN A 261 -10.59 -16.53 -7.58
C ASN A 261 -12.02 -16.08 -8.00
N PRO A 262 -12.33 -15.98 -9.31
CA PRO A 262 -11.40 -16.10 -10.43
C PRO A 262 -10.47 -14.89 -10.56
N LEU A 263 -9.30 -15.08 -11.20
CA LEU A 263 -8.37 -14.00 -11.54
C LEU A 263 -8.72 -13.32 -12.88
N THR A 264 -9.83 -13.71 -13.50
CA THR A 264 -10.38 -13.08 -14.71
C THR A 264 -11.27 -11.89 -14.34
N PRO A 265 -11.22 -10.78 -15.09
CA PRO A 265 -12.13 -9.66 -14.92
C PRO A 265 -13.60 -10.03 -15.20
N ASP A 266 -14.50 -9.43 -14.46
CA ASP A 266 -15.94 -9.40 -14.73
C ASP A 266 -16.27 -8.16 -15.59
N GLN A 267 -16.91 -8.38 -16.72
CA GLN A 267 -17.24 -7.31 -17.66
C GLN A 267 -18.30 -6.35 -17.10
N GLN A 268 -19.33 -6.85 -16.41
CA GLN A 268 -20.37 -6.00 -15.83
C GLN A 268 -19.79 -5.10 -14.70
N VAL A 269 -18.87 -5.66 -13.91
CA VAL A 269 -18.12 -4.89 -12.90
C VAL A 269 -17.25 -3.83 -13.56
N THR A 270 -16.59 -4.15 -14.68
CA THR A 270 -15.78 -3.19 -15.44
C THR A 270 -16.65 -2.02 -15.92
N GLU A 271 -17.79 -2.31 -16.53
CA GLU A 271 -18.72 -1.30 -17.01
C GLU A 271 -19.26 -0.39 -15.90
N ARG A 272 -19.63 -0.98 -14.77
CA ARG A 272 -20.05 -0.21 -13.58
C ARG A 272 -18.93 0.71 -13.09
N ILE A 273 -17.70 0.21 -12.97
CA ILE A 273 -16.55 1.03 -12.53
C ILE A 273 -16.34 2.23 -13.45
N LEU A 274 -16.42 2.05 -14.77
CA LEU A 274 -16.25 3.13 -15.74
C LEU A 274 -17.37 4.18 -15.65
N LYS A 275 -18.63 3.75 -15.50
CA LYS A 275 -19.78 4.64 -15.32
C LYS A 275 -19.66 5.44 -14.03
N ASP A 276 -19.37 4.79 -12.91
CA ASP A 276 -19.20 5.44 -11.62
C ASP A 276 -18.06 6.47 -11.66
N ALA A 277 -16.96 6.14 -12.33
CA ALA A 277 -15.80 7.02 -12.45
C ALA A 277 -16.11 8.32 -13.20
N VAL A 278 -16.89 8.24 -14.29
CA VAL A 278 -17.33 9.45 -15.03
C VAL A 278 -18.21 10.36 -14.16
N GLN A 279 -19.05 9.78 -13.30
CA GLN A 279 -19.85 10.58 -12.35
C GLN A 279 -18.99 11.25 -11.28
N LEU A 280 -17.97 10.54 -10.78
CA LEU A 280 -17.06 11.02 -9.75
C LEU A 280 -16.09 12.09 -10.25
N ALA A 281 -15.60 11.93 -11.48
CA ALA A 281 -14.59 12.79 -12.09
C ALA A 281 -14.87 12.92 -13.61
N PRO A 282 -15.79 13.80 -14.00
CA PRO A 282 -16.10 14.05 -15.41
C PRO A 282 -14.89 14.51 -16.24
N ASP A 283 -13.88 15.09 -15.60
CA ASP A 283 -12.62 15.50 -16.22
C ASP A 283 -11.77 14.33 -16.75
N LEU A 284 -12.13 13.09 -16.45
CA LEU A 284 -11.54 11.91 -17.10
C LEU A 284 -11.83 11.85 -18.59
N LEU A 285 -12.97 12.42 -18.99
CA LEU A 285 -13.45 12.40 -20.39
C LEU A 285 -12.61 13.33 -21.26
N PRO A 286 -12.47 13.00 -22.56
CA PRO A 286 -12.01 13.95 -23.56
C PRO A 286 -12.90 15.22 -23.59
N GLU A 287 -12.33 16.37 -23.86
CA GLU A 287 -13.04 17.68 -23.78
C GLU A 287 -14.29 17.78 -24.69
N HIS A 288 -14.32 17.04 -25.78
CA HIS A 288 -15.45 17.02 -26.71
C HIS A 288 -16.60 16.08 -26.31
N VAL A 289 -16.42 15.30 -25.21
CA VAL A 289 -17.41 14.33 -24.73
C VAL A 289 -18.15 14.93 -23.54
N ARG A 290 -19.46 14.94 -23.61
CA ARG A 290 -20.33 15.45 -22.55
C ARG A 290 -20.52 14.37 -21.48
N ALA A 291 -20.41 14.73 -20.22
CA ALA A 291 -20.56 13.80 -19.09
C ALA A 291 -22.02 13.31 -18.87
N ASP A 292 -23.00 14.06 -19.39
CA ASP A 292 -24.41 13.69 -19.36
C ASP A 292 -24.85 12.71 -20.47
N ASP A 293 -23.95 12.38 -21.40
CA ASP A 293 -24.19 11.30 -22.37
C ASP A 293 -24.15 9.95 -21.64
N ALA A 294 -25.18 9.14 -21.82
CA ALA A 294 -25.30 7.80 -21.22
C ALA A 294 -24.13 6.85 -21.61
N ASP A 295 -23.52 7.08 -22.75
CA ASP A 295 -22.41 6.30 -23.29
C ASP A 295 -21.02 6.97 -23.13
N ALA A 296 -20.94 8.11 -22.43
CA ALA A 296 -19.71 8.87 -22.24
C ALA A 296 -18.54 8.00 -21.72
N TRP A 297 -18.82 7.07 -20.81
CA TRP A 297 -17.84 6.14 -20.25
C TRP A 297 -17.10 5.28 -21.29
N LYS A 298 -17.69 5.06 -22.47
CA LYS A 298 -17.09 4.30 -23.58
C LYS A 298 -15.94 5.05 -24.25
N SER A 299 -15.84 6.37 -24.05
CA SER A 299 -14.75 7.21 -24.56
C SER A 299 -13.48 7.19 -23.71
N LEU A 300 -13.52 6.56 -22.52
CA LEU A 300 -12.34 6.43 -21.66
C LEU A 300 -11.29 5.52 -22.33
N ASP A 301 -10.05 5.97 -22.35
CA ASP A 301 -8.90 5.20 -22.88
C ASP A 301 -8.49 4.11 -21.85
N VAL A 302 -9.13 2.95 -21.95
CA VAL A 302 -8.91 1.81 -21.06
C VAL A 302 -7.61 1.10 -21.44
N VAL A 303 -6.60 1.20 -20.60
CA VAL A 303 -5.31 0.54 -20.77
C VAL A 303 -5.39 -0.95 -20.39
N ARG A 304 -6.03 -1.25 -19.25
CA ARG A 304 -6.26 -2.65 -18.81
C ARG A 304 -7.23 -2.73 -17.64
N VAL A 305 -7.83 -3.90 -17.47
CA VAL A 305 -8.58 -4.27 -16.26
C VAL A 305 -7.68 -5.10 -15.34
N ASN A 306 -7.63 -4.74 -14.06
CA ASN A 306 -6.76 -5.35 -13.08
C ASN A 306 -7.54 -6.21 -12.10
N ILE A 307 -6.96 -7.36 -11.74
CA ILE A 307 -7.38 -8.14 -10.58
C ILE A 307 -6.22 -8.18 -9.60
N GLY A 308 -6.44 -7.63 -8.40
CA GLY A 308 -5.47 -7.66 -7.30
C GLY A 308 -6.01 -8.42 -6.09
N ILE A 309 -5.14 -9.13 -5.39
CA ILE A 309 -5.49 -9.87 -4.17
C ILE A 309 -4.79 -9.18 -3.01
N ARG A 310 -5.55 -8.43 -2.21
CA ARG A 310 -5.02 -7.71 -1.05
C ARG A 310 -4.80 -8.67 0.11
N PRO A 311 -3.63 -8.66 0.76
CA PRO A 311 -3.34 -9.50 1.91
C PRO A 311 -3.89 -8.85 3.19
N ALA A 312 -5.05 -9.30 3.63
CA ALA A 312 -5.69 -8.85 4.86
C ALA A 312 -5.53 -9.88 5.98
N ARG A 313 -5.85 -9.48 7.21
CA ARG A 313 -5.81 -10.32 8.39
C ARG A 313 -6.95 -9.94 9.34
N GLU A 314 -7.64 -10.92 9.90
CA GLU A 314 -8.61 -10.68 10.96
C GLU A 314 -7.89 -10.16 12.21
N GLY A 315 -8.48 -9.15 12.84
CA GLY A 315 -7.85 -8.45 13.98
C GLY A 315 -6.79 -7.42 13.60
N GLY A 316 -6.59 -7.13 12.29
CA GLY A 316 -5.63 -6.15 11.80
C GLY A 316 -4.27 -6.73 11.43
N ALA A 317 -3.36 -5.86 10.98
CA ALA A 317 -2.02 -6.26 10.59
C ALA A 317 -1.22 -6.84 11.77
N ARG A 318 -0.38 -7.85 11.49
CA ARG A 318 0.61 -8.33 12.44
C ARG A 318 1.92 -7.59 12.22
N VAL A 319 2.25 -6.66 13.15
CA VAL A 319 3.53 -5.96 13.22
C VAL A 319 4.11 -6.21 14.61
N ALA A 320 4.94 -7.24 14.74
CA ALA A 320 5.39 -7.70 16.05
C ALA A 320 6.69 -8.50 15.96
N LEU A 321 7.51 -8.41 17.00
CA LEU A 321 8.58 -9.36 17.27
C LEU A 321 7.95 -10.66 17.77
N ASP A 322 8.32 -11.80 17.15
CA ASP A 322 7.88 -13.12 17.60
C ASP A 322 8.51 -13.47 18.95
N GLU A 323 7.72 -14.08 19.83
CA GLU A 323 8.21 -14.52 21.15
C GLU A 323 9.21 -15.68 21.03
N GLN A 324 9.11 -16.46 19.95
CA GLN A 324 9.96 -17.59 19.70
C GLN A 324 10.97 -17.29 18.57
N PRO A 325 12.23 -16.99 18.89
CA PRO A 325 13.25 -16.81 17.89
C PRO A 325 13.58 -18.15 17.19
N LEU A 326 14.14 -18.05 16.00
CA LEU A 326 14.67 -19.24 15.32
C LEU A 326 15.98 -19.65 15.97
N GLU A 327 16.10 -20.95 16.23
CA GLU A 327 17.39 -21.55 16.64
C GLU A 327 18.10 -22.07 15.38
N MET A 328 19.17 -21.37 14.95
CA MET A 328 19.86 -21.62 13.69
C MET A 328 21.38 -21.53 13.87
N HIS A 329 22.12 -22.53 13.41
CA HIS A 329 23.60 -22.54 13.44
C HIS A 329 24.19 -22.22 14.82
N GLY A 330 23.56 -22.74 15.89
CA GLY A 330 23.99 -22.52 17.28
C GLY A 330 23.74 -21.13 17.85
N ARG A 331 22.86 -20.32 17.22
CA ARG A 331 22.48 -18.97 17.66
C ARG A 331 21.00 -18.71 17.50
N ARG A 332 20.52 -17.72 18.22
CA ARG A 332 19.15 -17.24 18.14
C ARG A 332 19.04 -16.16 17.05
N VAL A 333 18.00 -16.23 16.23
CA VAL A 333 17.67 -15.25 15.19
C VAL A 333 16.27 -14.73 15.45
N GLY A 334 16.12 -13.40 15.61
CA GLY A 334 14.83 -12.76 15.84
C GLY A 334 13.93 -12.82 14.59
N VAL A 335 12.64 -12.90 14.82
CA VAL A 335 11.64 -12.84 13.74
C VAL A 335 10.70 -11.67 14.01
N ILE A 336 10.58 -10.76 13.05
CA ILE A 336 9.59 -9.68 13.08
C ILE A 336 8.59 -9.94 11.96
N HIS A 337 7.31 -9.94 12.28
CA HIS A 337 6.23 -10.02 11.31
C HIS A 337 5.80 -8.61 10.89
N ALA A 338 5.53 -8.42 9.58
CA ALA A 338 5.03 -7.16 9.01
C ALA A 338 4.13 -7.48 7.81
N TYR A 339 2.89 -7.93 8.07
CA TYR A 339 1.95 -8.33 7.01
C TYR A 339 0.48 -8.18 7.44
N GLY A 340 -0.44 -8.38 6.49
CA GLY A 340 -1.87 -8.47 6.78
C GLY A 340 -2.62 -7.14 6.82
N ILE A 341 -2.03 -6.04 6.30
CA ILE A 341 -2.62 -4.68 6.35
C ILE A 341 -3.78 -4.48 5.35
N GLY A 342 -4.07 -5.45 4.48
CA GLY A 342 -5.16 -5.34 3.52
C GLY A 342 -4.97 -4.22 2.49
N PRO A 343 -5.94 -3.30 2.34
CA PRO A 343 -5.87 -2.23 1.35
C PRO A 343 -4.89 -1.09 1.73
N ALA A 344 -4.48 -1.02 3.01
CA ALA A 344 -3.76 0.13 3.58
C ALA A 344 -2.22 0.06 3.42
N GLY A 345 -1.71 -0.85 2.58
CA GLY A 345 -0.28 -1.14 2.47
C GLY A 345 0.61 0.08 2.18
N TYR A 346 0.19 1.00 1.30
CA TYR A 346 0.94 2.22 1.00
C TYR A 346 0.77 3.28 2.09
N GLN A 347 -0.47 3.51 2.52
CA GLN A 347 -0.77 4.57 3.48
C GLN A 347 -0.17 4.35 4.88
N ALA A 348 0.10 3.09 5.28
CA ALA A 348 0.69 2.74 6.58
C ALA A 348 2.18 2.35 6.50
N SER A 349 2.76 2.28 5.32
CA SER A 349 4.04 1.61 5.06
C SER A 349 5.23 2.14 5.85
N HIS A 350 5.42 3.45 5.88
CA HIS A 350 6.54 4.08 6.60
C HIS A 350 6.38 3.98 8.12
N GLY A 351 5.14 4.06 8.62
CA GLY A 351 4.83 3.87 10.04
C GLY A 351 5.10 2.43 10.49
N ILE A 352 4.69 1.45 9.68
CA ILE A 352 5.01 0.03 9.92
C ILE A 352 6.52 -0.20 9.89
N ALA A 353 7.25 0.37 8.94
CA ALA A 353 8.69 0.24 8.85
C ALA A 353 9.42 0.87 10.05
N ALA A 354 8.91 1.98 10.59
CA ALA A 354 9.42 2.57 11.83
C ALA A 354 9.22 1.61 13.02
N GLU A 355 8.04 1.01 13.14
CA GLU A 355 7.75 0.04 14.20
C GLU A 355 8.58 -1.25 14.06
N VAL A 356 8.83 -1.73 12.82
CA VAL A 356 9.78 -2.83 12.57
C VAL A 356 11.17 -2.49 13.12
N CYS A 357 11.62 -1.24 12.98
CA CYS A 357 12.89 -0.79 13.55
C CYS A 357 12.89 -0.75 15.09
N GLU A 358 11.77 -0.40 15.71
CA GLU A 358 11.62 -0.44 17.18
C GLU A 358 11.71 -1.89 17.71
N TRP A 359 11.08 -2.82 17.01
CA TRP A 359 11.16 -4.24 17.32
C TRP A 359 12.58 -4.80 17.10
N ALA A 360 13.29 -4.34 16.07
CA ALA A 360 14.69 -4.70 15.85
C ALA A 360 15.60 -4.22 17.00
N ASP A 361 15.39 -2.99 17.52
CA ASP A 361 16.12 -2.48 18.69
C ASP A 361 15.87 -3.34 19.93
N ARG A 362 14.61 -3.73 20.16
CA ARG A 362 14.26 -4.61 21.29
C ARG A 362 14.94 -5.97 21.17
N TRP A 363 14.93 -6.56 19.99
CA TRP A 363 15.63 -7.82 19.74
C TRP A 363 17.12 -7.72 20.05
N GLU A 364 17.79 -6.68 19.56
CA GLU A 364 19.22 -6.49 19.82
C GLU A 364 19.52 -6.28 21.32
N ALA A 365 18.65 -5.57 22.03
CA ALA A 365 18.79 -5.40 23.47
C ALA A 365 18.70 -6.75 24.23
N GLN A 366 17.72 -7.58 23.87
CA GLN A 366 17.56 -8.93 24.42
C GLN A 366 18.75 -9.83 24.11
N ALA A 367 19.24 -9.80 22.86
CA ALA A 367 20.40 -10.61 22.45
C ALA A 367 21.66 -10.23 23.23
N ARG A 368 21.88 -8.93 23.48
CA ARG A 368 23.03 -8.47 24.30
C ARG A 368 22.94 -8.93 25.76
N GLN A 369 21.75 -8.92 26.35
CA GLN A 369 21.54 -9.39 27.74
C GLN A 369 21.75 -10.90 27.89
N ALA A 370 21.43 -11.68 26.87
CA ALA A 370 21.63 -13.13 26.90
C ALA A 370 23.12 -13.57 26.76
N HIS A 371 24.01 -12.65 26.41
CA HIS A 371 25.46 -12.89 26.30
C HIS A 371 26.26 -12.34 27.50
N LEU A 372 25.60 -11.70 28.47
CA LEU A 372 26.13 -11.30 29.76
C LEU A 372 25.84 -12.34 30.84
#